data_a93751e1d8a3f202de3939191e645e0e
#
_entry.id   a93751e1d8a3f202de3939191e645e0e
#
_cell.length_a   1.000
_cell.length_b   1.000
_cell.length_c   1.000
_cell.angle_alpha   90.00
_cell.angle_beta   90.00
_cell.angle_gamma   90.00
#
_symmetry.space_group_name_H-M   'P 1'
#
loop_
_entity.id
_entity.type
_entity.pdbx_description
1 polymer ?
#
loop_
_entity_poly.entity_id
_entity_poly.type
_entity_poly.pdbx_seq_one_letter_code
_entity_poly.pdbx_strand_id
1 'polypeptide(L)'
;MSRIALFLFSLMLGVTAGCGASEPGKQTVSTAPAAGQPANPRVLIETSKGNITIELFTRNAPISTANFLNYVKTGFYDGLVFHRVIPGFMVQGGGMTPDMAEKPKNAPIQNEADNGLKNLRGTLAMARTGEPHSASSQFFINVADNAFLNHRGKSFEGWGYAVFGQVVDGMNVVDAIVAVPRGNRGPHGDVPVEPIVMKRVSLLPPAAAPSAAQPAPAATQKP
;
A
#
# COMPACT_ATOMS: atom_id res chain seq x y z
N MET A 1 57.81 13.77 35.86
CA MET A 1 57.48 14.27 37.21
C MET A 1 56.04 13.87 37.52
N SER A 2 55.93 13.14 38.57
CA SER A 2 54.78 12.42 39.14
C SER A 2 53.64 13.36 39.56
N ARG A 3 52.38 12.92 39.47
CA ARG A 3 51.37 13.06 40.52
C ARG A 3 50.20 12.11 40.27
N ILE A 4 50.20 11.06 41.09
CA ILE A 4 49.15 10.13 41.42
C ILE A 4 48.10 10.90 42.25
N ALA A 5 46.82 10.76 41.89
CA ALA A 5 45.73 11.07 42.82
C ALA A 5 44.72 9.92 42.79
N LEU A 6 44.70 9.23 43.89
CA LEU A 6 43.84 8.16 44.37
C LEU A 6 42.54 8.78 44.89
N PHE A 7 41.35 8.37 44.44
CA PHE A 7 40.09 8.61 45.16
C PHE A 7 39.16 7.39 45.13
N LEU A 8 39.02 6.87 46.26
CA LEU A 8 38.02 6.12 47.01
C LEU A 8 36.75 5.61 46.31
N PHE A 9 36.61 4.30 46.51
CA PHE A 9 35.41 3.46 46.43
C PHE A 9 34.24 4.07 47.23
N SER A 10 33.08 4.17 46.59
CA SER A 10 31.80 4.22 47.28
C SER A 10 30.85 3.19 46.63
N LEU A 11 30.59 2.15 47.41
CA LEU A 11 29.66 1.07 47.13
C LEU A 11 28.24 1.57 47.39
N MET A 12 27.38 1.67 46.34
CA MET A 12 25.95 1.79 46.55
C MET A 12 25.23 0.62 45.86
N LEU A 13 24.62 -0.18 46.70
CA LEU A 13 23.63 -1.20 46.43
C LEU A 13 22.35 -0.50 45.95
N GLY A 14 21.72 -0.92 44.84
CA GLY A 14 20.42 -0.37 44.48
C GLY A 14 19.80 -0.97 43.24
N VAL A 15 18.92 -1.94 43.44
CA VAL A 15 17.68 -2.20 42.67
C VAL A 15 17.83 -2.56 41.19
N THR A 16 17.67 -3.84 40.90
CA THR A 16 17.37 -4.40 39.57
C THR A 16 15.96 -4.01 39.15
N ALA A 17 15.83 -2.96 38.36
CA ALA A 17 14.63 -2.70 37.56
C ALA A 17 14.74 -3.50 36.29
N GLY A 18 13.88 -4.52 36.11
CA GLY A 18 13.75 -5.30 34.88
C GLY A 18 13.34 -4.40 33.71
N CYS A 19 14.26 -4.17 32.77
CA CYS A 19 13.93 -3.65 31.45
C CYS A 19 13.23 -4.77 30.65
N GLY A 20 11.90 -4.73 30.63
CA GLY A 20 11.13 -5.45 29.62
C GLY A 20 11.48 -4.89 28.24
N ALA A 21 12.15 -5.70 27.43
CA ALA A 21 12.33 -5.40 26.01
C ALA A 21 10.96 -5.40 25.35
N SER A 22 10.46 -4.21 25.02
CA SER A 22 9.29 -4.04 24.16
C SER A 22 9.69 -4.45 22.75
N GLU A 23 9.15 -5.53 22.23
CA GLU A 23 9.24 -5.88 20.82
C GLU A 23 8.73 -4.70 19.96
N PRO A 24 9.37 -4.40 18.81
CA PRO A 24 8.85 -3.40 17.90
C PRO A 24 7.50 -3.87 17.36
N GLY A 25 6.42 -3.31 17.90
CA GLY A 25 5.06 -3.61 17.49
C GLY A 25 4.89 -3.37 16.00
N LYS A 26 4.41 -4.38 15.29
CA LYS A 26 3.87 -4.30 13.93
C LYS A 26 2.85 -3.15 13.90
N GLN A 27 3.25 -2.01 13.35
CA GLN A 27 2.31 -0.90 13.08
C GLN A 27 1.45 -1.31 11.88
N THR A 28 0.35 -1.99 12.16
CA THR A 28 -0.76 -2.07 11.23
C THR A 28 -1.45 -0.72 11.25
N VAL A 29 -1.50 -0.04 10.11
CA VAL A 29 -2.33 1.17 9.96
C VAL A 29 -3.79 0.71 10.07
N SER A 30 -4.33 0.70 11.28
CA SER A 30 -5.75 0.43 11.51
C SER A 30 -6.53 1.68 11.10
N THR A 31 -7.08 1.66 9.91
CA THR A 31 -8.03 2.67 9.41
C THR A 31 -9.48 2.23 9.64
N ALA A 32 -9.77 1.65 10.82
CA ALA A 32 -11.15 1.34 11.17
C ALA A 32 -11.99 2.62 11.11
N PRO A 33 -13.10 2.66 10.35
CA PRO A 33 -13.95 3.85 10.27
C PRO A 33 -14.54 4.14 11.65
N ALA A 34 -14.51 5.41 12.08
CA ALA A 34 -15.27 5.85 13.24
C ALA A 34 -16.76 5.60 12.99
N ALA A 35 -17.48 5.20 14.01
CA ALA A 35 -18.90 4.88 13.93
C ALA A 35 -19.69 6.00 13.22
N GLY A 36 -20.44 5.65 12.14
CA GLY A 36 -21.24 6.60 11.36
C GLY A 36 -20.60 7.14 10.08
N GLN A 37 -19.40 6.70 9.69
CA GLN A 37 -18.75 7.15 8.45
C GLN A 37 -18.81 6.07 7.36
N PRO A 38 -19.00 6.46 6.08
CA PRO A 38 -18.99 5.48 5.00
C PRO A 38 -17.66 4.72 4.98
N ALA A 39 -17.75 3.40 4.81
CA ALA A 39 -16.60 2.54 4.70
C ALA A 39 -15.76 2.92 3.46
N ASN A 40 -14.46 2.76 3.56
CA ASN A 40 -13.57 2.95 2.42
C ASN A 40 -13.98 2.03 1.26
N PRO A 41 -13.99 2.52 0.01
CA PRO A 41 -14.29 1.69 -1.16
C PRO A 41 -13.26 0.57 -1.30
N ARG A 42 -13.75 -0.61 -1.73
CA ARG A 42 -12.90 -1.76 -2.07
C ARG A 42 -12.97 -2.06 -3.55
N VAL A 43 -11.83 -2.40 -4.12
CA VAL A 43 -11.69 -2.74 -5.54
C VAL A 43 -11.07 -4.13 -5.65
N LEU A 44 -11.64 -4.96 -6.52
CA LEU A 44 -11.11 -6.27 -6.89
C LEU A 44 -10.30 -6.13 -8.17
N ILE A 45 -9.06 -6.62 -8.15
CA ILE A 45 -8.20 -6.80 -9.33
C ILE A 45 -8.12 -8.30 -9.59
N GLU A 46 -8.79 -8.76 -10.65
CA GLU A 46 -8.72 -10.14 -11.11
C GLU A 46 -7.54 -10.28 -12.06
N THR A 47 -6.50 -10.99 -11.64
CA THR A 47 -5.28 -11.16 -12.46
C THR A 47 -5.17 -12.56 -13.06
N SER A 48 -4.21 -12.75 -13.97
CA SER A 48 -3.85 -14.08 -14.48
C SER A 48 -3.19 -14.97 -13.41
N LYS A 49 -2.81 -14.42 -12.24
CA LYS A 49 -2.18 -15.15 -11.12
C LYS A 49 -3.09 -15.29 -9.89
N GLY A 50 -4.31 -14.72 -9.94
CA GLY A 50 -5.28 -14.72 -8.84
C GLY A 50 -5.85 -13.35 -8.56
N ASN A 51 -6.65 -13.26 -7.51
CA ASN A 51 -7.39 -12.06 -7.14
C ASN A 51 -6.65 -11.26 -6.07
N ILE A 52 -6.71 -9.93 -6.18
CA ILE A 52 -6.17 -8.99 -5.19
C ILE A 52 -7.30 -8.04 -4.83
N THR A 53 -7.64 -7.93 -3.55
CA THR A 53 -8.61 -6.94 -3.06
C THR A 53 -7.88 -5.80 -2.39
N ILE A 54 -8.16 -4.58 -2.82
CA ILE A 54 -7.59 -3.36 -2.26
C ILE A 54 -8.67 -2.52 -1.60
N GLU A 55 -8.32 -1.83 -0.52
CA GLU A 55 -9.11 -0.81 0.15
C GLU A 55 -8.51 0.56 -0.12
N LEU A 56 -9.32 1.55 -0.49
CA LEU A 56 -8.88 2.88 -0.89
C LEU A 56 -9.07 3.89 0.26
N PHE A 57 -8.09 4.74 0.50
CA PHE A 57 -8.08 5.72 1.59
C PHE A 57 -8.64 7.07 1.15
N THR A 58 -9.95 7.13 0.92
CA THR A 58 -10.63 8.31 0.35
C THR A 58 -10.47 9.59 1.15
N ARG A 59 -10.24 9.51 2.46
CA ARG A 59 -10.01 10.68 3.33
C ARG A 59 -8.58 11.19 3.25
N ASN A 60 -7.62 10.28 3.19
CA ASN A 60 -6.20 10.61 3.22
C ASN A 60 -5.67 10.98 1.83
N ALA A 61 -6.28 10.43 0.78
CA ALA A 61 -5.86 10.63 -0.60
C ALA A 61 -7.09 10.80 -1.52
N PRO A 62 -7.92 11.84 -1.33
CA PRO A 62 -9.17 12.03 -2.09
C PRO A 62 -8.94 12.17 -3.60
N ILE A 63 -7.90 12.88 -4.04
CA ILE A 63 -7.60 13.10 -5.45
C ILE A 63 -7.13 11.80 -6.10
N SER A 64 -6.17 11.11 -5.47
CA SER A 64 -5.62 9.84 -5.98
C SER A 64 -6.68 8.75 -6.03
N THR A 65 -7.53 8.63 -5.00
CA THR A 65 -8.62 7.64 -4.96
C THR A 65 -9.71 7.95 -5.98
N ALA A 66 -10.12 9.21 -6.13
CA ALA A 66 -11.09 9.61 -7.16
C ALA A 66 -10.58 9.32 -8.56
N ASN A 67 -9.32 9.66 -8.85
CA ASN A 67 -8.66 9.37 -10.11
C ASN A 67 -8.62 7.86 -10.41
N PHE A 68 -8.17 7.05 -9.45
CA PHE A 68 -8.12 5.60 -9.61
C PHE A 68 -9.51 5.00 -9.84
N LEU A 69 -10.52 5.40 -9.06
CA LEU A 69 -11.90 4.96 -9.22
C LEU A 69 -12.51 5.37 -10.56
N ASN A 70 -12.13 6.52 -11.11
CA ASN A 70 -12.56 6.92 -12.44
C ASN A 70 -12.05 5.95 -13.52
N TYR A 71 -10.77 5.56 -13.45
CA TYR A 71 -10.21 4.54 -14.35
C TYR A 71 -10.86 3.16 -14.14
N VAL A 72 -11.16 2.76 -12.90
CA VAL A 72 -11.88 1.51 -12.61
C VAL A 72 -13.27 1.51 -13.24
N LYS A 73 -14.04 2.59 -13.05
CA LYS A 73 -15.42 2.72 -13.59
C LYS A 73 -15.49 2.68 -15.09
N THR A 74 -14.46 3.16 -15.78
CA THR A 74 -14.39 3.15 -17.25
C THR A 74 -13.81 1.86 -17.83
N GLY A 75 -13.46 0.87 -16.99
CA GLY A 75 -12.80 -0.37 -17.43
C GLY A 75 -11.40 -0.13 -18.01
N PHE A 76 -10.77 0.99 -17.68
CA PHE A 76 -9.48 1.36 -18.25
C PHE A 76 -8.39 0.32 -17.99
N TYR A 77 -8.37 -0.27 -16.79
CA TYR A 77 -7.36 -1.23 -16.38
C TYR A 77 -7.52 -2.63 -16.97
N ASP A 78 -8.69 -2.94 -17.52
CA ASP A 78 -8.96 -4.26 -18.07
C ASP A 78 -8.06 -4.55 -19.27
N GLY A 79 -7.38 -5.70 -19.23
CA GLY A 79 -6.40 -6.11 -20.23
C GLY A 79 -5.00 -5.51 -20.07
N LEU A 80 -4.78 -4.55 -19.17
CA LEU A 80 -3.45 -4.02 -18.87
C LEU A 80 -2.62 -5.01 -18.03
N VAL A 81 -1.31 -4.79 -17.99
CA VAL A 81 -0.38 -5.70 -17.29
C VAL A 81 0.32 -5.03 -16.12
N PHE A 82 0.78 -5.86 -15.19
CA PHE A 82 1.87 -5.49 -14.30
C PHE A 82 3.17 -5.57 -15.11
N HIS A 83 3.63 -4.43 -15.58
CA HIS A 83 4.72 -4.31 -16.56
C HIS A 83 6.11 -4.17 -15.92
N ARG A 84 6.20 -3.95 -14.62
CA ARG A 84 7.46 -3.85 -13.88
C ARG A 84 7.36 -4.48 -12.52
N VAL A 85 8.24 -5.44 -12.22
CA VAL A 85 8.17 -6.27 -11.03
C VAL A 85 9.56 -6.40 -10.43
N ILE A 86 9.77 -5.90 -9.21
CA ILE A 86 11.06 -5.94 -8.53
C ILE A 86 10.90 -6.58 -7.15
N PRO A 87 11.48 -7.78 -6.90
CA PRO A 87 11.50 -8.40 -5.58
C PRO A 87 12.11 -7.50 -4.51
N GLY A 88 11.50 -7.52 -3.32
CA GLY A 88 11.94 -6.67 -2.21
C GLY A 88 11.65 -5.18 -2.41
N PHE A 89 10.91 -4.82 -3.47
CA PHE A 89 10.56 -3.44 -3.75
C PHE A 89 9.06 -3.27 -4.05
N MET A 90 8.62 -3.52 -5.31
CA MET A 90 7.23 -3.25 -5.70
C MET A 90 6.80 -4.01 -6.96
N VAL A 91 5.48 -4.02 -7.19
CA VAL A 91 4.82 -4.47 -8.43
C VAL A 91 4.08 -3.28 -9.04
N GLN A 92 4.45 -2.85 -10.26
CA GLN A 92 3.88 -1.68 -10.93
C GLN A 92 3.04 -2.06 -12.15
N GLY A 93 1.87 -1.44 -12.30
CA GLY A 93 0.94 -1.66 -13.40
C GLY A 93 0.10 -0.43 -13.72
N GLY A 94 -0.93 -0.63 -14.56
CA GLY A 94 -1.96 0.39 -14.84
C GLY A 94 -1.63 1.38 -15.95
N GLY A 95 -0.68 1.04 -16.86
CA GLY A 95 -0.34 1.93 -17.96
C GLY A 95 -0.06 1.22 -19.28
N MET A 96 0.35 -0.05 -19.23
CA MET A 96 0.86 -0.78 -20.41
C MET A 96 -0.03 -1.97 -20.76
N THR A 97 -0.21 -2.18 -22.07
CA THR A 97 -0.79 -3.38 -22.65
C THR A 97 0.22 -4.55 -22.65
N PRO A 98 -0.20 -5.80 -22.94
CA PRO A 98 0.72 -6.94 -22.99
C PRO A 98 1.87 -6.81 -24.01
N ASP A 99 1.70 -6.03 -25.05
CA ASP A 99 2.72 -5.69 -26.06
C ASP A 99 3.59 -4.48 -25.68
N MET A 100 3.41 -3.95 -24.44
CA MET A 100 4.14 -2.80 -23.89
C MET A 100 3.82 -1.45 -24.55
N ALA A 101 2.68 -1.34 -25.22
CA ALA A 101 2.19 -0.06 -25.67
C ALA A 101 1.52 0.70 -24.50
N GLU A 102 1.82 2.00 -24.36
CA GLU A 102 1.17 2.84 -23.36
C GLU A 102 -0.27 3.16 -23.79
N LYS A 103 -1.25 2.87 -22.89
CA LYS A 103 -2.65 3.23 -23.13
C LYS A 103 -2.85 4.75 -22.90
N PRO A 104 -3.60 5.47 -23.78
CA PRO A 104 -3.90 6.88 -23.59
C PRO A 104 -4.52 7.14 -22.21
N LYS A 105 -3.96 8.10 -21.47
CA LYS A 105 -4.32 8.41 -20.09
C LYS A 105 -4.83 9.84 -19.93
N ASN A 106 -5.56 10.10 -18.86
CA ASN A 106 -6.03 11.44 -18.50
C ASN A 106 -4.86 12.35 -18.06
N ALA A 107 -5.15 13.64 -17.92
CA ALA A 107 -4.20 14.61 -17.36
C ALA A 107 -3.66 14.17 -16.00
N PRO A 108 -2.44 14.58 -15.68
CA PRO A 108 -1.84 14.31 -14.37
C PRO A 108 -2.63 14.93 -13.21
N ILE A 109 -2.46 14.35 -12.03
CA ILE A 109 -3.09 14.79 -10.78
C ILE A 109 -2.06 15.35 -9.81
N GLN A 110 -2.51 16.14 -8.84
CA GLN A 110 -1.71 16.62 -7.74
C GLN A 110 -1.22 15.44 -6.87
N ASN A 111 0.03 15.50 -6.45
CA ASN A 111 0.62 14.52 -5.56
C ASN A 111 0.17 14.76 -4.12
N GLU A 112 -0.40 13.75 -3.49
CA GLU A 112 -0.88 13.79 -2.10
C GLU A 112 0.06 13.03 -1.14
N ALA A 113 1.34 12.89 -1.45
CA ALA A 113 2.26 12.14 -0.60
C ALA A 113 2.51 12.79 0.78
N ASP A 114 2.13 14.07 0.95
CA ASP A 114 2.15 14.79 2.22
C ASP A 114 0.97 14.43 3.15
N ASN A 115 0.17 13.41 2.80
CA ASN A 115 -1.00 12.91 3.56
C ASN A 115 -0.67 12.12 4.84
N GLY A 116 0.62 11.99 5.18
CA GLY A 116 1.10 11.29 6.38
C GLY A 116 1.23 9.77 6.24
N LEU A 117 0.67 9.16 5.18
CA LEU A 117 0.77 7.73 4.93
C LEU A 117 2.19 7.34 4.48
N LYS A 118 2.57 6.09 4.78
CA LYS A 118 3.91 5.56 4.48
C LYS A 118 3.83 4.45 3.46
N ASN A 119 4.86 4.32 2.63
CA ASN A 119 5.03 3.24 1.67
C ASN A 119 5.47 1.95 2.38
N LEU A 120 4.55 1.35 3.15
CA LEU A 120 4.75 0.08 3.85
C LEU A 120 4.35 -1.08 2.94
N ARG A 121 4.83 -2.29 3.26
CA ARG A 121 4.41 -3.50 2.55
C ARG A 121 2.89 -3.62 2.50
N GLY A 122 2.35 -3.91 1.31
CA GLY A 122 0.93 -4.05 1.04
C GLY A 122 0.22 -2.72 0.70
N THR A 123 0.87 -1.56 0.84
CA THR A 123 0.24 -0.29 0.44
C THR A 123 0.30 -0.08 -1.07
N LEU A 124 -0.72 0.62 -1.60
CA LEU A 124 -0.76 1.11 -2.98
C LEU A 124 -0.34 2.57 -3.02
N ALA A 125 0.51 2.91 -4.00
CA ALA A 125 0.91 4.29 -4.24
C ALA A 125 0.86 4.63 -5.73
N MET A 126 0.67 5.93 -6.03
CA MET A 126 0.69 6.44 -7.40
C MET A 126 2.11 6.43 -7.96
N ALA A 127 2.30 5.82 -9.13
CA ALA A 127 3.53 5.96 -9.89
C ALA A 127 3.58 7.32 -10.59
N ARG A 128 4.79 7.90 -10.71
CA ARG A 128 5.03 9.18 -11.34
C ARG A 128 6.38 9.24 -12.03
N THR A 129 6.58 10.23 -12.87
CA THR A 129 7.89 10.59 -13.42
C THR A 129 8.74 11.35 -12.38
N GLY A 130 9.85 11.94 -12.79
CA GLY A 130 10.62 12.86 -11.96
C GLY A 130 9.79 14.03 -11.42
N GLU A 131 8.85 14.55 -12.23
CA GLU A 131 7.98 15.65 -11.83
C GLU A 131 7.03 15.27 -10.70
N PRO A 132 6.96 16.04 -9.61
CA PRO A 132 6.15 15.71 -8.43
C PRO A 132 4.68 15.47 -8.72
N HIS A 133 4.06 16.26 -9.59
CA HIS A 133 2.62 16.24 -9.92
C HIS A 133 2.35 15.61 -11.29
N SER A 134 3.02 14.49 -11.61
CA SER A 134 2.92 13.81 -12.91
C SER A 134 2.19 12.46 -12.88
N ALA A 135 1.67 12.07 -11.72
CA ALA A 135 0.91 10.82 -11.60
C ALA A 135 -0.38 10.88 -12.42
N SER A 136 -0.75 9.76 -13.07
CA SER A 136 -1.99 9.65 -13.86
C SER A 136 -2.68 8.31 -13.62
N SER A 137 -2.46 7.28 -14.47
CA SER A 137 -3.12 5.98 -14.35
C SER A 137 -2.28 4.93 -13.63
N GLN A 138 -0.95 5.03 -13.68
CA GLN A 138 -0.08 3.98 -13.15
C GLN A 138 0.00 4.01 -11.63
N PHE A 139 0.03 2.82 -11.05
CA PHE A 139 0.18 2.61 -9.61
C PHE A 139 1.14 1.47 -9.33
N PHE A 140 1.59 1.35 -8.09
CA PHE A 140 2.36 0.20 -7.64
C PHE A 140 1.89 -0.29 -6.27
N ILE A 141 2.13 -1.57 -6.02
CA ILE A 141 1.93 -2.23 -4.72
C ILE A 141 3.30 -2.45 -4.09
N ASN A 142 3.51 -1.94 -2.90
CA ASN A 142 4.75 -2.15 -2.15
C ASN A 142 4.82 -3.61 -1.64
N VAL A 143 5.92 -4.31 -1.92
CA VAL A 143 6.16 -5.67 -1.40
C VAL A 143 7.16 -5.72 -0.25
N ALA A 144 7.67 -4.56 0.12
CA ALA A 144 8.50 -4.31 1.29
C ALA A 144 8.20 -2.91 1.85
N ASP A 145 8.76 -2.58 3.00
CA ASP A 145 8.70 -1.24 3.57
C ASP A 145 9.71 -0.34 2.85
N ASN A 146 9.19 0.56 2.01
CA ASN A 146 9.98 1.43 1.15
C ASN A 146 10.05 2.86 1.70
N ALA A 147 10.69 3.04 2.85
CA ALA A 147 10.77 4.32 3.55
C ALA A 147 11.36 5.47 2.70
N PHE A 148 12.23 5.15 1.74
CA PHE A 148 12.83 6.13 0.83
C PHE A 148 11.83 6.75 -0.18
N LEU A 149 10.65 6.11 -0.38
CA LEU A 149 9.55 6.64 -1.19
C LEU A 149 8.62 7.59 -0.42
N ASN A 150 8.79 7.72 0.88
CA ASN A 150 7.94 8.57 1.71
C ASN A 150 8.20 10.05 1.46
N HIS A 151 7.15 10.86 1.65
CA HIS A 151 7.27 12.31 1.66
C HIS A 151 8.23 12.79 2.75
N ARG A 152 9.17 13.66 2.38
CA ARG A 152 10.16 14.29 3.25
C ARG A 152 10.11 15.81 3.21
N GLY A 153 9.38 16.38 2.25
CA GLY A 153 9.22 17.81 2.06
C GLY A 153 8.78 18.14 0.63
N LYS A 154 8.32 19.37 0.42
CA LYS A 154 7.79 19.86 -0.88
C LYS A 154 8.89 20.31 -1.83
N SER A 155 9.98 19.56 -1.92
CA SER A 155 11.03 19.72 -2.92
C SER A 155 10.88 18.68 -4.03
N PHE A 156 11.51 18.87 -5.15
CA PHE A 156 11.50 17.97 -6.30
C PHE A 156 11.81 16.51 -5.91
N GLU A 157 12.87 16.32 -5.10
CA GLU A 157 13.31 15.00 -4.64
C GLU A 157 12.56 14.53 -3.38
N GLY A 158 12.02 15.46 -2.59
CA GLY A 158 11.41 15.19 -1.28
C GLY A 158 9.92 14.85 -1.33
N TRP A 159 9.23 15.11 -2.45
CA TRP A 159 7.77 14.91 -2.54
C TRP A 159 7.34 13.49 -2.20
N GLY A 160 8.10 12.48 -2.64
CA GLY A 160 7.74 11.08 -2.45
C GLY A 160 6.59 10.62 -3.34
N TYR A 161 5.96 9.51 -2.93
CA TYR A 161 4.89 8.81 -3.69
C TYR A 161 3.64 8.71 -2.83
N ALA A 162 2.50 9.18 -3.37
CA ALA A 162 1.23 9.25 -2.65
C ALA A 162 0.64 7.86 -2.43
N VAL A 163 0.66 7.39 -1.18
CA VAL A 163 -0.08 6.21 -0.77
C VAL A 163 -1.58 6.55 -0.74
N PHE A 164 -2.42 5.72 -1.39
CA PHE A 164 -3.85 5.96 -1.50
C PHE A 164 -4.73 4.74 -1.19
N GLY A 165 -4.11 3.60 -0.83
CA GLY A 165 -4.82 2.37 -0.49
C GLY A 165 -3.90 1.30 0.05
N GLN A 166 -4.48 0.13 0.34
CA GLN A 166 -3.77 -1.06 0.78
C GLN A 166 -4.42 -2.34 0.27
N VAL A 167 -3.63 -3.39 0.10
CA VAL A 167 -4.11 -4.74 -0.12
C VAL A 167 -4.72 -5.27 1.19
N VAL A 168 -5.98 -5.66 1.15
CA VAL A 168 -6.70 -6.25 2.29
C VAL A 168 -6.90 -7.75 2.13
N ASP A 169 -6.77 -8.26 0.90
CA ASP A 169 -6.77 -9.69 0.59
C ASP A 169 -5.97 -9.96 -0.69
N GLY A 170 -5.35 -11.13 -0.80
CA GLY A 170 -4.56 -11.52 -1.97
C GLY A 170 -3.10 -11.06 -1.95
N MET A 171 -2.52 -10.74 -0.78
CA MET A 171 -1.10 -10.40 -0.69
C MET A 171 -0.18 -11.55 -1.11
N ASN A 172 -0.61 -12.80 -0.93
CA ASN A 172 0.06 -14.00 -1.44
C ASN A 172 0.09 -14.04 -2.99
N VAL A 173 -0.94 -13.50 -3.66
CA VAL A 173 -0.97 -13.35 -5.12
C VAL A 173 0.06 -12.30 -5.55
N VAL A 174 0.16 -11.18 -4.83
CA VAL A 174 1.19 -10.17 -5.09
C VAL A 174 2.60 -10.76 -4.93
N ASP A 175 2.82 -11.59 -3.91
CA ASP A 175 4.10 -12.29 -3.72
C ASP A 175 4.40 -13.28 -4.85
N ALA A 176 3.39 -14.00 -5.33
CA ALA A 176 3.53 -14.88 -6.49
C ALA A 176 3.85 -14.11 -7.79
N ILE A 177 3.28 -12.89 -7.95
CA ILE A 177 3.61 -11.99 -9.07
C ILE A 177 5.07 -11.54 -8.97
N VAL A 178 5.55 -11.19 -7.79
CA VAL A 178 6.95 -10.75 -7.59
C VAL A 178 7.96 -11.86 -7.90
N ALA A 179 7.59 -13.11 -7.71
CA ALA A 179 8.47 -14.26 -7.87
C ALA A 179 8.66 -14.73 -9.34
N VAL A 180 7.89 -14.17 -10.30
CA VAL A 180 7.97 -14.62 -11.69
C VAL A 180 9.31 -14.28 -12.34
N PRO A 181 9.76 -15.07 -13.35
CA PRO A 181 10.88 -14.69 -14.20
C PRO A 181 10.64 -13.35 -14.90
N ARG A 182 11.63 -12.49 -14.91
CA ARG A 182 11.60 -11.18 -15.53
C ARG A 182 12.82 -10.92 -16.38
N GLY A 183 12.71 -9.97 -17.30
CA GLY A 183 13.77 -9.58 -18.22
C GLY A 183 13.55 -8.16 -18.75
N ASN A 184 14.29 -7.83 -19.79
CA ASN A 184 14.13 -6.57 -20.50
C ASN A 184 13.22 -6.74 -21.71
N ARG A 185 12.37 -5.74 -21.98
CA ARG A 185 11.52 -5.70 -23.16
C ARG A 185 11.58 -4.30 -23.78
N GLY A 186 12.36 -4.15 -24.84
CA GLY A 186 12.72 -2.84 -25.39
C GLY A 186 13.41 -1.95 -24.35
N PRO A 187 12.95 -0.73 -24.11
CA PRO A 187 13.53 0.18 -23.11
C PRO A 187 13.12 -0.14 -21.67
N HIS A 188 12.24 -1.13 -21.44
CA HIS A 188 11.70 -1.46 -20.13
C HIS A 188 12.46 -2.63 -19.49
N GLY A 189 12.96 -2.39 -18.28
CA GLY A 189 13.57 -3.42 -17.43
C GLY A 189 12.58 -4.02 -16.45
N ASP A 190 12.93 -5.16 -15.86
CA ASP A 190 12.15 -5.87 -14.83
C ASP A 190 10.72 -6.24 -15.28
N VAL A 191 10.53 -6.48 -16.58
CA VAL A 191 9.25 -6.88 -17.17
C VAL A 191 9.07 -8.39 -16.97
N PRO A 192 7.92 -8.87 -16.46
CA PRO A 192 7.62 -10.30 -16.44
C PRO A 192 7.74 -10.92 -17.84
N VAL A 193 8.45 -12.06 -17.94
CA VAL A 193 8.62 -12.79 -19.21
C VAL A 193 7.27 -13.21 -19.76
N GLU A 194 6.41 -13.76 -18.90
CA GLU A 194 5.01 -14.03 -19.20
C GLU A 194 4.15 -12.85 -18.70
N PRO A 195 3.36 -12.19 -19.55
CA PRO A 195 2.54 -11.05 -19.14
C PRO A 195 1.57 -11.38 -18.01
N ILE A 196 1.59 -10.59 -16.94
CA ILE A 196 0.63 -10.71 -15.84
C ILE A 196 -0.49 -9.72 -16.07
N VAL A 197 -1.59 -10.26 -16.60
CA VAL A 197 -2.74 -9.46 -17.06
C VAL A 197 -3.70 -9.18 -15.91
N MET A 198 -4.13 -7.94 -15.75
CA MET A 198 -5.33 -7.55 -15.03
C MET A 198 -6.54 -7.84 -15.93
N LYS A 199 -7.19 -8.99 -15.72
CA LYS A 199 -8.33 -9.44 -16.55
C LYS A 199 -9.51 -8.51 -16.40
N ARG A 200 -9.74 -8.06 -15.16
CA ARG A 200 -10.81 -7.14 -14.79
C ARG A 200 -10.44 -6.40 -13.52
N VAL A 201 -10.83 -5.13 -13.45
CA VAL A 201 -10.70 -4.32 -12.22
C VAL A 201 -12.06 -3.69 -11.92
N SER A 202 -12.66 -4.05 -10.78
CA SER A 202 -14.04 -3.68 -10.47
C SER A 202 -14.21 -3.18 -9.03
N LEU A 203 -15.11 -2.20 -8.85
CA LEU A 203 -15.52 -1.74 -7.53
C LEU A 203 -16.39 -2.81 -6.87
N LEU A 204 -16.04 -3.21 -5.66
CA LEU A 204 -16.87 -4.11 -4.87
C LEU A 204 -18.03 -3.34 -4.21
N PRO A 205 -19.18 -4.01 -4.00
CA PRO A 205 -20.24 -3.44 -3.17
C PRO A 205 -19.68 -3.03 -1.80
N PRO A 206 -20.23 -1.99 -1.15
CA PRO A 206 -19.88 -1.67 0.23
C PRO A 206 -19.99 -2.94 1.08
N ALA A 207 -18.99 -3.21 1.93
CA ALA A 207 -19.10 -4.29 2.88
C ALA A 207 -20.38 -4.07 3.70
N ALA A 208 -21.29 -5.05 3.72
CA ALA A 208 -22.46 -4.97 4.57
C ALA A 208 -22.00 -4.63 5.99
N ALA A 209 -22.55 -3.59 6.59
CA ALA A 209 -22.29 -3.30 7.99
C ALA A 209 -22.54 -4.61 8.77
N PRO A 210 -21.66 -4.97 9.74
CA PRO A 210 -21.92 -6.13 10.57
C PRO A 210 -23.35 -6.02 11.09
N SER A 211 -24.21 -6.95 10.69
CA SER A 211 -25.57 -7.05 11.18
C SER A 211 -25.48 -7.01 12.70
N ALA A 212 -26.07 -6.01 13.33
CA ALA A 212 -26.15 -5.97 14.78
C ALA A 212 -26.68 -7.34 15.21
N ALA A 213 -25.88 -8.06 15.99
CA ALA A 213 -26.22 -9.39 16.46
C ALA A 213 -27.63 -9.31 17.06
N GLN A 214 -28.57 -10.06 16.45
CA GLN A 214 -29.92 -10.21 17.00
C GLN A 214 -29.75 -10.66 18.47
N PRO A 215 -30.35 -9.97 19.44
CA PRO A 215 -30.30 -10.45 20.81
C PRO A 215 -30.90 -11.86 20.85
N ALA A 216 -30.16 -12.77 21.46
CA ALA A 216 -30.61 -14.16 21.64
C ALA A 216 -32.01 -14.15 22.29
N PRO A 217 -32.95 -15.00 21.83
CA PRO A 217 -34.28 -15.07 22.43
C PRO A 217 -34.13 -15.41 23.92
N ALA A 218 -34.75 -14.58 24.73
CA ALA A 218 -34.79 -14.76 26.18
C ALA A 218 -35.29 -16.18 26.52
N ALA A 219 -34.50 -16.93 27.26
CA ALA A 219 -34.87 -18.23 27.74
C ALA A 219 -36.13 -18.10 28.64
N THR A 220 -37.25 -18.64 28.17
CA THR A 220 -38.49 -18.70 28.92
C THR A 220 -38.27 -19.63 30.11
N GLN A 221 -38.14 -19.06 31.29
CA GLN A 221 -38.22 -19.86 32.53
C GLN A 221 -39.63 -20.36 32.67
N LYS A 222 -39.83 -21.67 32.70
CA LYS A 222 -41.09 -22.32 32.96
C LYS A 222 -41.24 -22.49 34.48
N PRO A 223 -42.44 -22.23 35.04
CA PRO A 223 -42.71 -22.28 36.47
C PRO A 223 -42.57 -23.67 37.09
#